data_9691a1bdd5978a960cfe85bfaef90e73
#
_entry.id   9691a1bdd5978a960cfe85bfaef90e73
#
_cell.length_a   1.000
_cell.length_b   1.000
_cell.length_c   1.000
_cell.angle_alpha   90.00
_cell.angle_beta   90.00
_cell.angle_gamma   90.00
#
_symmetry.space_group_name_H-M   'P 1'
#
loop_
_entity.id
_entity.type
_entity.pdbx_description
1 polymer ?
#
loop_
_entity_poly.entity_id
_entity_poly.type
_entity_poly.pdbx_seq_one_letter_code
_entity_poly.pdbx_strand_id
1 'polypeptide(L)'
;MEAAPLRELFIMAVGIGGEAGEVQELLKKHVRDGLEIHDDLLLELGDVLHYLTRIATQFGFTLDQVMGANCEKIEARHAKRVARMEKAHA
;
A
#
# COMPACT_ATOMS: atom_id res chain seq x y z
N MET A 1 -23.34 -0.51 8.19
CA MET A 1 -22.51 -1.65 7.75
C MET A 1 -22.17 -2.53 8.95
N GLU A 2 -22.42 -3.81 8.84
CA GLU A 2 -22.00 -4.74 9.88
C GLU A 2 -20.49 -4.91 9.87
N ALA A 3 -19.90 -5.00 11.06
CA ALA A 3 -18.50 -5.29 11.18
C ALA A 3 -18.18 -6.71 10.69
N ALA A 4 -17.10 -6.88 9.99
CA ALA A 4 -16.65 -8.21 9.59
C ALA A 4 -16.34 -9.04 10.83
N PRO A 5 -16.60 -10.37 10.81
CA PRO A 5 -16.12 -11.25 11.86
C PRO A 5 -14.62 -11.12 12.04
N LEU A 6 -14.14 -11.23 13.28
CA LEU A 6 -12.72 -11.14 13.59
C LEU A 6 -11.86 -12.09 12.75
N ARG A 7 -12.41 -13.29 12.46
CA ARG A 7 -11.72 -14.26 11.60
C ARG A 7 -11.44 -13.70 10.22
N GLU A 8 -12.42 -13.03 9.60
CA GLU A 8 -12.24 -12.45 8.25
C GLU A 8 -11.27 -11.29 8.27
N LEU A 9 -11.30 -10.45 9.30
CA LEU A 9 -10.33 -9.37 9.46
C LEU A 9 -8.92 -9.94 9.58
N PHE A 10 -8.76 -11.01 10.32
CA PHE A 10 -7.48 -11.69 10.47
C PHE A 10 -6.98 -12.27 9.14
N ILE A 11 -7.89 -12.92 8.38
CA ILE A 11 -7.55 -13.46 7.04
C ILE A 11 -7.08 -12.34 6.11
N MET A 12 -7.78 -11.21 6.11
CA MET A 12 -7.39 -10.07 5.29
C MET A 12 -6.05 -9.47 5.73
N ALA A 13 -5.79 -9.39 7.03
CA ALA A 13 -4.52 -8.89 7.57
C ALA A 13 -3.35 -9.78 7.15
N VAL A 14 -3.49 -11.10 7.29
CA VAL A 14 -2.47 -12.07 6.87
C VAL A 14 -2.31 -12.03 5.35
N GLY A 15 -3.43 -11.93 4.62
CA GLY A 15 -3.42 -11.89 3.15
C GLY A 15 -2.66 -10.69 2.60
N ILE A 16 -2.96 -9.49 3.07
CA ILE A 16 -2.29 -8.29 2.55
C ILE A 16 -0.79 -8.29 2.89
N GLY A 17 -0.42 -8.75 4.09
CA GLY A 17 0.98 -8.87 4.47
C GLY A 17 1.72 -9.89 3.63
N GLY A 18 1.11 -11.05 3.39
CA GLY A 18 1.70 -12.10 2.56
C GLY A 18 1.91 -11.65 1.12
N GLU A 19 0.91 -11.02 0.51
CA GLU A 19 1.02 -10.54 -0.88
C GLU A 19 2.01 -9.39 -1.02
N ALA A 20 2.06 -8.48 -0.05
CA ALA A 20 3.07 -7.43 -0.03
C ALA A 20 4.48 -8.04 0.07
N GLY A 21 4.65 -9.11 0.85
CA GLY A 21 5.90 -9.85 0.94
C GLY A 21 6.30 -10.49 -0.39
N GLU A 22 5.34 -11.00 -1.16
CA GLU A 22 5.62 -11.56 -2.50
C GLU A 22 6.12 -10.48 -3.46
N VAL A 23 5.53 -9.29 -3.43
CA VAL A 23 6.01 -8.14 -4.22
C VAL A 23 7.44 -7.79 -3.82
N GLN A 24 7.71 -7.71 -2.52
CA GLN A 24 9.02 -7.42 -1.97
C GLN A 24 10.07 -8.45 -2.43
N GLU A 25 9.71 -9.72 -2.41
CA GLU A 25 10.61 -10.81 -2.83
C GLU A 25 10.95 -10.73 -4.33
N LEU A 26 9.96 -10.43 -5.18
CA LEU A 26 10.21 -10.23 -6.61
C LEU A 26 11.15 -9.07 -6.88
N LEU A 27 10.93 -7.92 -6.24
CA LEU A 27 11.77 -6.75 -6.38
C LEU A 27 13.21 -7.03 -5.94
N LYS A 28 13.36 -7.74 -4.82
CA LYS A 28 14.65 -8.15 -4.30
C LYS A 28 15.42 -9.03 -5.30
N LYS A 29 14.75 -10.02 -5.88
CA LYS A 29 15.35 -10.91 -6.88
C LYS A 29 15.72 -10.16 -8.15
N HIS A 30 14.89 -9.22 -8.57
CA HIS A 30 15.20 -8.39 -9.72
C HIS A 30 16.47 -7.57 -9.50
N VAL A 31 16.57 -6.92 -8.35
CA VAL A 31 17.74 -6.08 -8.02
C VAL A 31 19.00 -6.92 -7.83
N ARG A 32 18.89 -8.03 -7.10
CA ARG A 32 20.06 -8.86 -6.75
C ARG A 32 20.55 -9.70 -7.93
N ASP A 33 19.63 -10.33 -8.65
CA ASP A 33 19.96 -11.37 -9.64
C ASP A 33 19.63 -10.96 -11.08
N GLY A 34 19.03 -9.78 -11.30
CA GLY A 34 18.61 -9.35 -12.63
C GLY A 34 17.44 -10.14 -13.19
N LEU A 35 16.67 -10.81 -12.31
CA LEU A 35 15.53 -11.61 -12.74
C LEU A 35 14.47 -10.74 -13.42
N GLU A 36 13.91 -11.23 -14.55
CA GLU A 36 12.79 -10.58 -15.21
C GLU A 36 11.52 -10.86 -14.41
N ILE A 37 10.85 -9.78 -13.95
CA ILE A 37 9.71 -9.91 -13.06
C ILE A 37 8.44 -9.20 -13.55
N HIS A 38 8.47 -8.61 -14.75
CA HIS A 38 7.38 -7.74 -15.24
C HIS A 38 6.00 -8.38 -15.11
N ASP A 39 5.82 -9.57 -15.68
CA ASP A 39 4.51 -10.21 -15.68
C ASP A 39 4.12 -10.75 -14.31
N ASP A 40 5.06 -11.34 -13.58
CA ASP A 40 4.83 -11.83 -12.23
C ASP A 40 4.51 -10.67 -11.29
N LEU A 41 5.19 -9.55 -11.42
CA LEU A 41 4.95 -8.35 -10.62
C LEU A 41 3.53 -7.83 -10.82
N LEU A 42 3.05 -7.80 -12.06
CA LEU A 42 1.69 -7.37 -12.36
C LEU A 42 0.66 -8.22 -11.60
N LEU A 43 0.84 -9.53 -11.59
CA LEU A 43 -0.06 -10.45 -10.88
C LEU A 43 0.00 -10.25 -9.36
N GLU A 44 1.19 -10.11 -8.79
CA GLU A 44 1.35 -9.92 -7.35
C GLU A 44 0.81 -8.56 -6.89
N LEU A 45 0.97 -7.52 -7.69
CA LEU A 45 0.37 -6.22 -7.39
C LEU A 45 -1.15 -6.31 -7.39
N GLY A 46 -1.72 -7.11 -8.29
CA GLY A 46 -3.15 -7.39 -8.30
C GLY A 46 -3.63 -8.06 -7.03
N ASP A 47 -2.86 -9.00 -6.50
CA ASP A 47 -3.19 -9.68 -5.24
C ASP A 47 -3.15 -8.72 -4.05
N VAL A 48 -2.19 -7.79 -4.00
CA VAL A 48 -2.15 -6.75 -2.96
C VAL A 48 -3.39 -5.86 -3.09
N LEU A 49 -3.70 -5.42 -4.29
CA LEU A 49 -4.88 -4.57 -4.55
C LEU A 49 -6.17 -5.28 -4.15
N HIS A 50 -6.27 -6.57 -4.39
CA HIS A 50 -7.43 -7.38 -4.00
C HIS A 50 -7.67 -7.30 -2.48
N TYR A 51 -6.67 -7.56 -1.67
CA TYR A 51 -6.82 -7.48 -0.22
C TYR A 51 -7.02 -6.06 0.29
N LEU A 52 -6.34 -5.09 -0.31
CA LEU A 52 -6.53 -3.68 0.02
C LEU A 52 -7.99 -3.26 -0.23
N THR A 53 -8.55 -3.64 -1.37
CA THR A 53 -9.94 -3.35 -1.72
C THR A 53 -10.92 -3.99 -0.75
N ARG A 54 -10.68 -5.24 -0.37
CA ARG A 54 -11.54 -5.95 0.60
C ARG A 54 -11.52 -5.25 1.96
N ILE A 55 -10.35 -4.84 2.43
CA ILE A 55 -10.22 -4.14 3.70
C ILE A 55 -10.94 -2.79 3.64
N ALA A 56 -10.69 -2.01 2.60
CA ALA A 56 -11.35 -0.71 2.41
C ALA A 56 -12.88 -0.85 2.43
N THR A 57 -13.40 -1.83 1.71
CA THR A 57 -14.84 -2.11 1.63
C THR A 57 -15.41 -2.45 3.00
N GLN A 58 -14.72 -3.23 3.81
CA GLN A 58 -15.18 -3.60 5.16
C GLN A 58 -15.32 -2.40 6.08
N PHE A 59 -14.51 -1.38 5.88
CA PHE A 59 -14.56 -0.15 6.69
C PHE A 59 -15.33 0.98 6.00
N GLY A 60 -16.00 0.69 4.89
CA GLY A 60 -16.85 1.67 4.21
C GLY A 60 -16.09 2.71 3.38
N PHE A 61 -14.83 2.45 3.04
CA PHE A 61 -14.03 3.34 2.22
C PHE A 61 -14.06 2.93 0.76
N THR A 62 -14.09 3.92 -0.13
CA THR A 62 -13.78 3.72 -1.55
C THR A 62 -12.28 3.84 -1.76
N LEU A 63 -11.78 3.30 -2.87
CA LEU A 63 -10.37 3.47 -3.22
C LEU A 63 -10.02 4.94 -3.48
N ASP A 64 -10.95 5.71 -4.01
CA ASP A 64 -10.77 7.16 -4.20
C ASP A 64 -10.54 7.86 -2.87
N GLN A 65 -11.29 7.49 -1.83
CA GLN A 65 -11.10 8.05 -0.48
C GLN A 65 -9.74 7.68 0.09
N VAL A 66 -9.32 6.43 -0.08
CA VAL A 66 -8.01 5.95 0.38
C VAL A 66 -6.88 6.73 -0.31
N MET A 67 -6.97 6.86 -1.62
CA MET A 67 -5.95 7.59 -2.39
C MET A 67 -5.97 9.09 -2.06
N GLY A 68 -7.15 9.70 -1.94
CA GLY A 68 -7.27 11.10 -1.57
C GLY A 68 -6.63 11.40 -0.22
N ALA A 69 -6.89 10.57 0.78
CA ALA A 69 -6.28 10.71 2.11
C ALA A 69 -4.76 10.57 2.04
N ASN A 70 -4.27 9.65 1.21
CA ASN A 70 -2.83 9.47 1.01
C ASN A 70 -2.19 10.70 0.36
N CYS A 71 -2.84 11.28 -0.66
CA CYS A 71 -2.35 12.49 -1.32
C CYS A 71 -2.26 13.67 -0.34
N GLU A 72 -3.27 13.87 0.48
CA GLU A 72 -3.28 14.91 1.51
C GLU A 72 -2.14 14.74 2.50
N LYS A 73 -1.92 13.51 2.94
CA LYS A 73 -0.84 13.18 3.86
C LYS A 73 0.53 13.48 3.25
N ILE A 74 0.75 13.12 1.99
CA ILE A 74 1.99 13.37 1.27
C ILE A 74 2.22 14.87 1.10
N GLU A 75 1.20 15.61 0.72
CA GLU A 75 1.26 17.07 0.58
C GLU A 75 1.61 17.75 1.90
N ALA A 76 1.01 17.31 3.01
CA ALA A 76 1.30 17.85 4.34
C ALA A 76 2.76 17.59 4.75
N ARG A 77 3.29 16.39 4.46
CA ARG A 77 4.70 16.07 4.71
C ARG A 77 5.63 16.92 3.86
N HIS A 78 5.28 17.11 2.60
CA HIS A 78 6.07 17.93 1.68
C HIS A 78 6.12 19.38 2.16
N ALA A 79 4.97 19.95 2.55
CA ALA A 79 4.91 21.31 3.08
C ALA A 79 5.78 21.48 4.33
N LYS A 80 5.76 20.51 5.23
CA LYS A 80 6.62 20.52 6.44
C LYS A 80 8.10 20.45 6.07
N ARG A 81 8.44 19.64 5.09
CA ARG A 81 9.83 19.51 4.63
C ARG A 81 10.33 20.81 4.03
N VAL A 82 9.53 21.43 3.15
CA VAL A 82 9.85 22.73 2.53
C VAL A 82 10.03 23.80 3.60
N ALA A 83 9.12 23.88 4.58
CA ALA A 83 9.22 24.83 5.68
C ALA A 83 10.50 24.66 6.49
N ARG A 84 10.91 23.41 6.77
CA ARG A 84 12.18 23.14 7.45
C ARG A 84 13.39 23.58 6.64
N MET A 85 13.35 23.33 5.33
CA MET A 85 14.44 23.71 4.43
C MET A 85 14.57 25.24 4.35
N GLU A 86 13.47 25.97 4.21
CA GLU A 86 13.44 27.42 4.20
C GLU A 86 13.99 27.98 5.52
N LYS A 87 13.57 27.42 6.65
CA LYS A 87 14.04 27.83 7.97
C LYS A 87 15.54 27.58 8.16
N ALA A 88 16.05 26.49 7.61
CA ALA A 88 17.46 26.15 7.70
C ALA A 88 18.36 27.09 6.87
N HIS A 89 17.79 27.72 5.84
CA HIS A 89 18.50 28.64 4.93
C HIS A 89 18.21 30.12 5.22
N ALA A 90 17.40 30.39 6.23
CA ALA A 90 17.06 31.76 6.61
C ALA A 90 18.22 32.46 7.31
#